data_67ffaff15ebfe3219f0f0bd8c14af42e
#
_entry.id   67ffaff15ebfe3219f0f0bd8c14af42e
#
_cell.length_a   1.000
_cell.length_b   1.000
_cell.length_c   1.000
_cell.angle_alpha   90.00
_cell.angle_beta   90.00
_cell.angle_gamma   90.00
#
_symmetry.space_group_name_H-M   'P 1'
#
loop_
_entity.id
_entity.type
_entity.pdbx_description
1 polymer ?
#
loop_
_entity_poly.entity_id
_entity_poly.type
_entity_poly.pdbx_seq_one_letter_code
_entity_poly.pdbx_strand_id
1 'polypeptide(L)'
;MINIIKEKIIKENYRITKEEALALFNYPLEELAKAANEIRLACAPKTTSVCSIISARQGKCGENCKYCAQSAHWKTSCTSHPMIKPEDAIPQCKKAIENRVSRLSLVTSGVGLKGKEFDQALECYKKIIMETEGKLLLCASHGIISYEQMVQLKEAGVVRYHHNVETGKNYFSKICTTHTYQDRIETIINAKKAGLEICSGGIIGMGETIEDRIDLAMTIRNLEVQSVPVNILNPIPGTPLENIEKISKEEALKTIAVFRFIMPSQFIRCAAGRKSLGQNGRDAFLCGANALISGDFLTVEGSTNKEDLEMLEELGLGIEKF
;
A
#
# COMPACT_ATOMS: atom_id res chain seq x y z
N MET A 1 -28.20 0.13 12.21
CA MET A 1 -27.69 -0.16 10.84
C MET A 1 -26.34 -0.86 10.89
N ILE A 2 -25.32 -0.32 11.56
CA ILE A 2 -23.93 -0.84 11.57
C ILE A 2 -23.86 -2.34 11.94
N ASN A 3 -24.51 -2.78 13.02
CA ASN A 3 -24.50 -4.19 13.44
C ASN A 3 -25.20 -5.11 12.43
N ILE A 4 -26.27 -4.65 11.77
CA ILE A 4 -26.95 -5.42 10.73
C ILE A 4 -26.03 -5.64 9.54
N ILE A 5 -25.36 -4.58 9.06
CA ILE A 5 -24.41 -4.66 7.94
C ILE A 5 -23.26 -5.60 8.31
N LYS A 6 -22.67 -5.45 9.50
CA LYS A 6 -21.61 -6.31 10.00
C LYS A 6 -22.01 -7.79 9.98
N GLU A 7 -23.17 -8.13 10.56
CA GLU A 7 -23.65 -9.52 10.59
C GLU A 7 -23.88 -10.08 9.19
N LYS A 8 -24.45 -9.30 8.26
CA LYS A 8 -24.60 -9.72 6.86
C LYS A 8 -23.24 -9.97 6.18
N ILE A 9 -22.26 -9.11 6.43
CA ILE A 9 -20.89 -9.31 5.89
C ILE A 9 -20.32 -10.63 6.41
N ILE A 10 -20.40 -10.89 7.72
CA ILE A 10 -19.77 -12.04 8.35
C ILE A 10 -20.50 -13.35 7.97
N LYS A 11 -21.83 -13.35 7.92
CA LYS A 11 -22.62 -14.58 7.76
C LYS A 11 -23.03 -14.86 6.33
N GLU A 12 -23.23 -13.79 5.51
CA GLU A 12 -23.84 -13.90 4.19
C GLU A 12 -22.89 -13.45 3.06
N ASN A 13 -21.65 -13.07 3.40
CA ASN A 13 -20.68 -12.52 2.42
C ASN A 13 -21.23 -11.27 1.72
N TYR A 14 -22.05 -10.48 2.44
CA TYR A 14 -22.72 -9.31 1.89
C TYR A 14 -21.70 -8.25 1.45
N ARG A 15 -21.91 -7.68 0.27
CA ARG A 15 -21.11 -6.58 -0.27
C ARG A 15 -21.87 -5.28 -0.09
N ILE A 16 -21.39 -4.43 0.81
CA ILE A 16 -22.04 -3.13 1.09
C ILE A 16 -22.06 -2.23 -0.13
N THR A 17 -23.10 -1.38 -0.21
CA THR A 17 -23.24 -0.37 -1.26
C THR A 17 -22.41 0.88 -0.93
N LYS A 18 -22.28 1.79 -1.91
CA LYS A 18 -21.61 3.08 -1.72
C LYS A 18 -22.34 3.94 -0.68
N GLU A 19 -23.67 3.96 -0.73
CA GLU A 19 -24.51 4.71 0.18
C GLU A 19 -24.38 4.20 1.62
N GLU A 20 -24.35 2.88 1.81
CA GLU A 20 -24.11 2.27 3.12
C GLU A 20 -22.73 2.63 3.65
N ALA A 21 -21.69 2.59 2.79
CA ALA A 21 -20.33 2.96 3.17
C ALA A 21 -20.24 4.44 3.57
N LEU A 22 -20.91 5.35 2.85
CA LEU A 22 -21.01 6.77 3.21
C LEU A 22 -21.69 6.95 4.56
N ALA A 23 -22.80 6.25 4.80
CA ALA A 23 -23.54 6.35 6.04
C ALA A 23 -22.73 5.88 7.26
N LEU A 24 -21.77 4.96 7.09
CA LEU A 24 -20.89 4.49 8.17
C LEU A 24 -19.99 5.59 8.74
N PHE A 25 -19.62 6.61 7.97
CA PHE A 25 -18.83 7.74 8.48
C PHE A 25 -19.54 8.58 9.54
N ASN A 26 -20.88 8.52 9.62
CA ASN A 26 -21.68 9.24 10.61
C ASN A 26 -21.67 8.56 11.99
N TYR A 27 -21.16 7.34 12.11
CA TYR A 27 -21.06 6.64 13.39
C TYR A 27 -19.88 7.16 14.22
N PRO A 28 -19.98 7.12 15.55
CA PRO A 28 -18.84 7.35 16.44
C PRO A 28 -17.69 6.37 16.10
N LEU A 29 -16.45 6.86 16.18
CA LEU A 29 -15.28 6.04 15.85
C LEU A 29 -15.22 4.73 16.66
N GLU A 30 -15.57 4.77 17.94
CA GLU A 30 -15.52 3.60 18.81
C GLU A 30 -16.46 2.47 18.32
N GLU A 31 -17.67 2.80 17.96
CA GLU A 31 -18.66 1.83 17.43
C GLU A 31 -18.20 1.26 16.08
N LEU A 32 -17.72 2.15 15.20
CA LEU A 32 -17.26 1.78 13.87
C LEU A 32 -16.01 0.88 13.94
N ALA A 33 -15.04 1.24 14.78
CA ALA A 33 -13.82 0.48 15.00
C ALA A 33 -14.10 -0.92 15.55
N LYS A 34 -14.96 -1.03 16.58
CA LYS A 34 -15.38 -2.30 17.15
C LYS A 34 -15.99 -3.22 16.07
N ALA A 35 -16.92 -2.72 15.30
CA ALA A 35 -17.58 -3.50 14.25
C ALA A 35 -16.60 -3.90 13.13
N ALA A 36 -15.71 -3.00 12.70
CA ALA A 36 -14.67 -3.27 11.71
C ALA A 36 -13.68 -4.34 12.21
N ASN A 37 -13.29 -4.29 13.48
CA ASN A 37 -12.40 -5.30 14.07
C ASN A 37 -13.08 -6.68 14.16
N GLU A 38 -14.36 -6.75 14.47
CA GLU A 38 -15.14 -8.00 14.44
C GLU A 38 -15.18 -8.60 13.02
N ILE A 39 -15.39 -7.77 11.98
CA ILE A 39 -15.29 -8.20 10.57
C ILE A 39 -13.89 -8.73 10.27
N ARG A 40 -12.83 -8.01 10.67
CA ARG A 40 -11.44 -8.45 10.49
C ARG A 40 -11.20 -9.82 11.11
N LEU A 41 -11.62 -10.03 12.35
CA LEU A 41 -11.44 -11.29 13.08
C LEU A 41 -12.18 -12.45 12.42
N ALA A 42 -13.35 -12.19 11.84
CA ALA A 42 -14.18 -13.21 11.20
C ALA A 42 -13.78 -13.53 9.76
N CYS A 43 -13.41 -12.52 8.98
CA CYS A 43 -13.30 -12.63 7.52
C CYS A 43 -11.86 -12.51 6.97
N ALA A 44 -10.97 -11.80 7.67
CA ALA A 44 -9.61 -11.55 7.18
C ALA A 44 -8.61 -12.64 7.64
N PRO A 45 -7.43 -12.75 6.99
CA PRO A 45 -6.37 -13.62 7.45
C PRO A 45 -6.02 -13.36 8.92
N LYS A 46 -5.81 -14.44 9.68
CA LYS A 46 -5.50 -14.38 11.11
C LYS A 46 -4.08 -13.89 11.40
N THR A 47 -3.21 -13.95 10.39
CA THR A 47 -1.83 -13.49 10.48
C THR A 47 -1.69 -12.10 9.88
N THR A 48 -0.78 -11.31 10.45
CA THR A 48 -0.41 -9.99 9.94
C THR A 48 0.66 -10.12 8.87
N SER A 49 0.44 -9.48 7.73
CA SER A 49 1.44 -9.40 6.66
C SER A 49 2.35 -8.19 6.90
N VAL A 50 3.63 -8.45 7.13
CA VAL A 50 4.67 -7.43 7.32
C VAL A 50 5.48 -7.30 6.04
N CYS A 51 5.50 -6.11 5.43
CA CYS A 51 6.31 -5.79 4.27
C CYS A 51 7.41 -4.79 4.61
N SER A 52 8.50 -4.84 3.85
CA SER A 52 9.49 -3.76 3.74
C SER A 52 9.69 -3.37 2.28
N ILE A 53 10.30 -2.21 2.06
CA ILE A 53 10.61 -1.71 0.73
C ILE A 53 12.10 -1.36 0.62
N ILE A 54 12.66 -1.55 -0.57
CA ILE A 54 13.97 -1.05 -0.95
C ILE A 54 13.76 -0.04 -2.07
N SER A 55 14.30 1.18 -1.90
CA SER A 55 14.36 2.17 -2.97
C SER A 55 15.38 1.69 -4.00
N ALA A 56 14.91 1.01 -5.05
CA ALA A 56 15.78 0.45 -6.06
C ALA A 56 16.22 1.47 -7.13
N ARG A 57 15.44 2.51 -7.35
CA ARG A 57 15.80 3.73 -8.11
C ARG A 57 15.03 4.90 -7.51
N GLN A 58 15.69 6.05 -7.33
CA GLN A 58 15.09 7.20 -6.65
C GLN A 58 15.26 8.50 -7.42
N GLY A 59 14.26 9.37 -7.31
CA GLY A 59 14.27 10.72 -7.84
C GLY A 59 14.12 10.79 -9.36
N LYS A 60 14.22 12.01 -9.92
CA LYS A 60 14.17 12.32 -11.36
C LYS A 60 12.96 11.73 -12.10
N CYS A 61 11.81 11.61 -11.43
CA CYS A 61 10.57 11.11 -12.04
C CYS A 61 9.97 12.18 -12.96
N GLY A 62 9.65 11.81 -14.20
CA GLY A 62 9.01 12.72 -15.17
C GLY A 62 7.52 12.96 -14.92
N GLU A 63 6.92 12.30 -13.92
CA GLU A 63 5.52 12.45 -13.59
C GLU A 63 5.27 13.63 -12.65
N ASN A 64 4.13 14.31 -12.80
CA ASN A 64 3.78 15.51 -12.03
C ASN A 64 2.84 15.25 -10.84
N CYS A 65 2.91 14.07 -10.24
CA CYS A 65 2.11 13.73 -9.06
C CYS A 65 2.35 14.75 -7.94
N LYS A 66 1.33 15.51 -7.55
CA LYS A 66 1.44 16.66 -6.63
C LYS A 66 1.93 16.32 -5.22
N TYR A 67 1.76 15.07 -4.80
CA TYR A 67 2.18 14.59 -3.48
C TYR A 67 3.62 14.05 -3.45
N CYS A 68 4.24 13.86 -4.63
CA CYS A 68 5.45 13.04 -4.74
C CYS A 68 6.73 13.88 -4.74
N ALA A 69 7.56 13.69 -3.70
CA ALA A 69 8.86 14.34 -3.60
C ALA A 69 9.87 13.94 -4.70
N GLN A 70 9.65 12.79 -5.35
CA GLN A 70 10.55 12.27 -6.40
C GLN A 70 10.29 12.86 -7.79
N SER A 71 9.23 13.67 -7.94
CA SER A 71 8.88 14.32 -9.19
C SER A 71 9.94 15.36 -9.58
N ALA A 72 10.39 15.33 -10.84
CA ALA A 72 11.28 16.36 -11.40
C ALA A 72 10.57 17.71 -11.64
N HIS A 73 9.25 17.77 -11.54
CA HIS A 73 8.47 19.00 -11.64
C HIS A 73 8.53 19.86 -10.37
N TRP A 74 8.96 19.27 -9.22
CA TRP A 74 8.96 19.94 -7.93
C TRP A 74 10.37 20.12 -7.39
N LYS A 75 10.60 21.19 -6.62
CA LYS A 75 11.89 21.48 -5.97
C LYS A 75 11.87 20.94 -4.54
N THR A 76 12.15 19.66 -4.37
CA THR A 76 12.22 18.99 -3.07
C THR A 76 13.65 18.64 -2.70
N SER A 77 13.87 18.24 -1.43
CA SER A 77 15.16 17.72 -0.94
C SER A 77 15.40 16.26 -1.31
N CYS A 78 14.55 15.64 -2.14
CA CYS A 78 14.70 14.26 -2.52
C CYS A 78 16.00 14.02 -3.30
N THR A 79 16.86 13.17 -2.77
CA THR A 79 18.08 12.71 -3.46
C THR A 79 17.74 11.76 -4.61
N SER A 80 18.66 11.60 -5.55
CA SER A 80 18.46 10.67 -6.66
C SER A 80 19.61 9.67 -6.75
N HIS A 81 19.28 8.43 -7.07
CA HIS A 81 20.24 7.39 -7.41
C HIS A 81 19.69 6.51 -8.54
N PRO A 82 20.60 5.95 -9.38
CA PRO A 82 20.23 5.02 -10.45
C PRO A 82 19.71 3.70 -9.87
N MET A 83 19.35 2.76 -10.75
CA MET A 83 18.99 1.39 -10.36
C MET A 83 20.11 0.76 -9.54
N ILE A 84 19.79 0.23 -8.37
CA ILE A 84 20.74 -0.46 -7.48
C ILE A 84 21.20 -1.78 -8.10
N LYS A 85 22.35 -2.24 -7.65
CA LYS A 85 22.88 -3.55 -8.02
C LYS A 85 22.39 -4.63 -7.05
N PRO A 86 22.41 -5.91 -7.44
CA PRO A 86 22.07 -7.01 -6.54
C PRO A 86 22.86 -7.01 -5.23
N GLU A 87 24.14 -6.65 -5.31
CA GLU A 87 25.06 -6.59 -4.17
C GLU A 87 24.59 -5.58 -3.09
N ASP A 88 23.86 -4.53 -3.49
CA ASP A 88 23.30 -3.51 -2.58
C ASP A 88 21.96 -3.99 -1.97
N ALA A 89 21.18 -4.78 -2.71
CA ALA A 89 19.88 -5.26 -2.29
C ALA A 89 19.94 -6.49 -1.37
N ILE A 90 20.83 -7.45 -1.64
CA ILE A 90 20.92 -8.73 -0.95
C ILE A 90 21.13 -8.57 0.56
N PRO A 91 22.05 -7.71 1.07
CA PRO A 91 22.21 -7.51 2.51
C PRO A 91 20.91 -7.00 3.18
N GLN A 92 20.18 -6.11 2.52
CA GLN A 92 18.90 -5.59 3.04
C GLN A 92 17.83 -6.69 3.07
N CYS A 93 17.80 -7.59 2.08
CA CYS A 93 16.91 -8.75 2.06
C CYS A 93 17.22 -9.73 3.20
N LYS A 94 18.51 -10.04 3.44
CA LYS A 94 18.92 -10.92 4.55
C LYS A 94 18.52 -10.31 5.90
N LYS A 95 18.74 -9.01 6.09
CA LYS A 95 18.29 -8.29 7.29
C LYS A 95 16.77 -8.29 7.45
N ALA A 96 16.01 -8.18 6.35
CA ALA A 96 14.55 -8.27 6.39
C ALA A 96 14.07 -9.64 6.89
N ILE A 97 14.72 -10.73 6.46
CA ILE A 97 14.43 -12.10 6.93
C ILE A 97 14.71 -12.22 8.45
N GLU A 98 15.86 -11.75 8.91
CA GLU A 98 16.22 -11.71 10.34
C GLU A 98 15.17 -10.97 11.17
N ASN A 99 14.63 -9.89 10.60
CA ASN A 99 13.59 -9.06 11.20
C ASN A 99 12.16 -9.61 10.99
N ARG A 100 11.99 -10.87 10.57
CA ARG A 100 10.68 -11.51 10.35
C ARG A 100 9.76 -10.77 9.37
N VAL A 101 10.34 -10.03 8.43
CA VAL A 101 9.60 -9.40 7.33
C VAL A 101 9.21 -10.48 6.33
N SER A 102 7.92 -10.62 6.07
CA SER A 102 7.43 -11.66 5.18
C SER A 102 7.55 -11.33 3.69
N ARG A 103 7.52 -10.04 3.35
CA ARG A 103 7.55 -9.57 1.96
C ARG A 103 8.44 -8.36 1.80
N LEU A 104 9.17 -8.30 0.70
CA LEU A 104 10.02 -7.16 0.38
C LEU A 104 9.76 -6.71 -1.06
N SER A 105 9.62 -5.40 -1.26
CA SER A 105 9.37 -4.81 -2.56
C SER A 105 10.57 -3.99 -3.03
N LEU A 106 11.05 -4.25 -4.25
CA LEU A 106 11.90 -3.30 -4.95
C LEU A 106 11.03 -2.22 -5.59
N VAL A 107 11.27 -0.97 -5.22
CA VAL A 107 10.48 0.19 -5.66
C VAL A 107 11.34 1.13 -6.49
N THR A 108 10.83 1.56 -7.64
CA THR A 108 11.52 2.48 -8.52
C THR A 108 10.72 3.73 -8.82
N SER A 109 11.38 4.88 -8.87
CA SER A 109 10.81 6.11 -9.39
C SER A 109 10.59 6.03 -10.90
N GLY A 110 9.81 6.94 -11.46
CA GLY A 110 9.52 7.05 -12.90
C GLY A 110 8.18 6.44 -13.29
N VAL A 111 7.73 6.75 -14.53
CA VAL A 111 6.47 6.24 -15.08
C VAL A 111 6.47 4.72 -15.19
N GLY A 112 7.63 4.13 -15.53
CA GLY A 112 7.82 2.68 -15.64
C GLY A 112 9.26 2.34 -16.01
N LEU A 113 9.76 1.18 -15.57
CA LEU A 113 11.07 0.69 -15.96
C LEU A 113 11.08 0.18 -17.41
N LYS A 114 12.16 0.48 -18.15
CA LYS A 114 12.33 0.04 -19.54
C LYS A 114 13.80 -0.32 -19.82
N GLY A 115 14.00 -1.17 -20.84
CA GLY A 115 15.31 -1.53 -21.36
C GLY A 115 16.27 -2.04 -20.28
N LYS A 116 17.52 -1.57 -20.29
CA LYS A 116 18.59 -2.06 -19.41
C LYS A 116 18.26 -1.98 -17.91
N GLU A 117 17.51 -0.96 -17.46
CA GLU A 117 17.13 -0.85 -16.04
C GLU A 117 16.10 -1.92 -15.65
N PHE A 118 15.22 -2.32 -16.56
CA PHE A 118 14.30 -3.43 -16.34
C PHE A 118 15.05 -4.76 -16.28
N ASP A 119 16.02 -4.97 -17.18
CA ASP A 119 16.87 -6.17 -17.17
C ASP A 119 17.67 -6.28 -15.86
N GLN A 120 18.20 -5.16 -15.35
CA GLN A 120 18.86 -5.09 -14.06
C GLN A 120 17.92 -5.46 -12.90
N ALA A 121 16.64 -5.02 -12.96
CA ALA A 121 15.66 -5.41 -11.96
C ALA A 121 15.40 -6.92 -11.98
N LEU A 122 15.27 -7.53 -13.16
CA LEU A 122 15.10 -8.98 -13.30
C LEU A 122 16.31 -9.74 -12.73
N GLU A 123 17.53 -9.27 -13.01
CA GLU A 123 18.75 -9.84 -12.44
C GLU A 123 18.77 -9.75 -10.91
N CYS A 124 18.37 -8.58 -10.34
CA CYS A 124 18.25 -8.41 -8.90
C CYS A 124 17.31 -9.44 -8.29
N TYR A 125 16.11 -9.63 -8.84
CA TYR A 125 15.14 -10.60 -8.32
C TYR A 125 15.70 -12.02 -8.32
N LYS A 126 16.29 -12.47 -9.44
CA LYS A 126 16.87 -13.81 -9.57
C LYS A 126 17.98 -14.05 -8.55
N LYS A 127 18.90 -13.08 -8.39
CA LYS A 127 20.01 -13.18 -7.42
C LYS A 127 19.51 -13.14 -5.98
N ILE A 128 18.53 -12.28 -5.65
CA ILE A 128 17.95 -12.23 -4.30
C ILE A 128 17.32 -13.58 -3.95
N ILE A 129 16.54 -14.20 -4.82
CA ILE A 129 15.90 -15.50 -4.56
C ILE A 129 16.96 -16.57 -4.30
N MET A 130 18.02 -16.63 -5.12
CA MET A 130 19.11 -17.58 -4.95
C MET A 130 19.82 -17.38 -3.60
N GLU A 131 20.18 -16.15 -3.27
CA GLU A 131 20.92 -15.79 -2.05
C GLU A 131 20.09 -15.86 -0.75
N THR A 132 18.77 -15.79 -0.86
CA THR A 132 17.86 -15.92 0.28
C THR A 132 17.18 -17.29 0.36
N GLU A 133 17.55 -18.22 -0.53
CA GLU A 133 16.97 -19.58 -0.59
C GLU A 133 15.44 -19.55 -0.67
N GLY A 134 14.87 -18.51 -1.28
CA GLY A 134 13.44 -18.30 -1.37
C GLY A 134 12.73 -17.96 -0.05
N LYS A 135 13.46 -17.65 1.02
CA LYS A 135 12.92 -17.32 2.35
C LYS A 135 12.29 -15.92 2.44
N LEU A 136 12.02 -15.26 1.32
CA LEU A 136 11.44 -13.92 1.26
C LEU A 136 10.54 -13.81 0.03
N LEU A 137 9.29 -13.44 0.24
CA LEU A 137 8.37 -13.20 -0.87
C LEU A 137 8.68 -11.86 -1.51
N LEU A 138 9.07 -11.87 -2.79
CA LEU A 138 9.44 -10.65 -3.50
C LEU A 138 8.27 -9.99 -4.18
N CYS A 139 8.17 -8.67 -4.01
CA CYS A 139 7.20 -7.80 -4.65
C CYS A 139 7.92 -6.81 -5.57
N ALA A 140 7.21 -6.30 -6.58
CA ALA A 140 7.70 -5.29 -7.50
C ALA A 140 6.82 -4.05 -7.51
N SER A 141 7.43 -2.86 -7.62
CA SER A 141 6.75 -1.59 -7.83
C SER A 141 7.54 -0.76 -8.84
N HIS A 142 7.32 -1.01 -10.12
CA HIS A 142 8.08 -0.46 -11.24
C HIS A 142 7.25 0.44 -12.17
N GLY A 143 6.14 1.00 -11.65
CA GLY A 143 5.28 1.91 -12.38
C GLY A 143 4.40 1.21 -13.43
N ILE A 144 4.16 1.89 -14.55
CA ILE A 144 3.37 1.40 -15.68
C ILE A 144 4.30 0.64 -16.62
N ILE A 145 4.23 -0.68 -16.59
CA ILE A 145 5.01 -1.57 -17.45
C ILE A 145 4.10 -2.48 -18.29
N SER A 146 4.64 -3.07 -19.34
CA SER A 146 3.85 -3.91 -20.26
C SER A 146 3.44 -5.25 -19.66
N TYR A 147 2.47 -5.92 -20.28
CA TYR A 147 2.07 -7.27 -19.89
C TYR A 147 3.25 -8.26 -19.96
N GLU A 148 4.06 -8.19 -21.03
CA GLU A 148 5.23 -9.04 -21.22
C GLU A 148 6.26 -8.84 -20.10
N GLN A 149 6.47 -7.59 -19.67
CA GLN A 149 7.32 -7.29 -18.52
C GLN A 149 6.76 -7.86 -17.20
N MET A 150 5.41 -7.84 -17.03
CA MET A 150 4.77 -8.47 -15.87
C MET A 150 4.99 -10.00 -15.86
N VAL A 151 4.91 -10.64 -17.03
CA VAL A 151 5.21 -12.08 -17.17
C VAL A 151 6.67 -12.35 -16.80
N GLN A 152 7.61 -11.57 -17.31
CA GLN A 152 9.04 -11.71 -16.98
C GLN A 152 9.33 -11.52 -15.48
N LEU A 153 8.64 -10.58 -14.81
CA LEU A 153 8.73 -10.44 -13.35
C LEU A 153 8.24 -11.69 -12.63
N LYS A 154 7.11 -12.26 -13.08
CA LYS A 154 6.58 -13.51 -12.52
C LYS A 154 7.57 -14.68 -12.67
N GLU A 155 8.16 -14.82 -13.85
CA GLU A 155 9.18 -15.83 -14.15
C GLU A 155 10.47 -15.61 -13.35
N ALA A 156 10.81 -14.35 -13.04
CA ALA A 156 11.92 -14.01 -12.15
C ALA A 156 11.61 -14.23 -10.66
N GLY A 157 10.41 -14.77 -10.32
CA GLY A 157 10.02 -15.14 -8.98
C GLY A 157 9.32 -14.05 -8.17
N VAL A 158 8.93 -12.93 -8.80
CA VAL A 158 8.07 -11.93 -8.16
C VAL A 158 6.68 -12.52 -7.96
N VAL A 159 6.13 -12.40 -6.75
CA VAL A 159 4.80 -12.94 -6.41
C VAL A 159 3.71 -11.89 -6.44
N ARG A 160 4.04 -10.60 -6.19
CA ARG A 160 3.05 -9.52 -6.08
C ARG A 160 3.55 -8.25 -6.79
N TYR A 161 2.64 -7.59 -7.51
CA TYR A 161 2.89 -6.28 -8.10
C TYR A 161 2.18 -5.19 -7.30
N HIS A 162 2.93 -4.15 -6.92
CA HIS A 162 2.39 -2.97 -6.25
C HIS A 162 2.19 -1.85 -7.27
N HIS A 163 0.95 -1.40 -7.41
CA HIS A 163 0.60 -0.24 -8.22
C HIS A 163 -0.68 0.41 -7.68
N ASN A 164 -0.55 1.56 -7.02
CA ASN A 164 -1.69 2.24 -6.42
C ASN A 164 -2.64 2.83 -7.47
N VAL A 165 -3.93 2.86 -7.16
CA VAL A 165 -4.93 3.69 -7.85
C VAL A 165 -4.81 5.16 -7.43
N GLU A 166 -4.29 5.41 -6.23
CA GLU A 166 -3.98 6.65 -5.52
C GLU A 166 -5.21 7.35 -4.92
N THR A 167 -6.29 7.54 -5.66
CA THR A 167 -7.49 8.23 -5.18
C THR A 167 -8.72 7.83 -6.01
N GLY A 168 -9.89 8.41 -5.73
CA GLY A 168 -11.09 8.24 -6.53
C GLY A 168 -10.93 8.77 -7.95
N LYS A 169 -11.62 8.16 -8.91
CA LYS A 169 -11.54 8.50 -10.35
C LYS A 169 -11.74 9.99 -10.62
N ASN A 170 -12.73 10.60 -9.95
CA ASN A 170 -13.09 12.00 -10.19
C ASN A 170 -12.06 12.98 -9.63
N TYR A 171 -11.28 12.57 -8.62
CA TYR A 171 -10.25 13.40 -8.02
C TYR A 171 -8.88 13.23 -8.67
N PHE A 172 -8.64 12.14 -9.39
CA PHE A 172 -7.33 11.77 -9.91
C PHE A 172 -6.67 12.86 -10.76
N SER A 173 -7.40 13.50 -11.68
CA SER A 173 -6.88 14.55 -12.53
C SER A 173 -6.43 15.81 -11.78
N LYS A 174 -6.88 15.99 -10.54
CA LYS A 174 -6.44 17.09 -9.67
C LYS A 174 -5.06 16.84 -9.07
N ILE A 175 -4.62 15.58 -8.99
CA ILE A 175 -3.33 15.21 -8.38
C ILE A 175 -2.26 14.81 -9.38
N CYS A 176 -2.64 14.34 -10.57
CA CYS A 176 -1.70 13.97 -11.64
C CYS A 176 -2.33 14.19 -13.02
N THR A 177 -1.52 14.70 -13.98
CA THR A 177 -1.96 14.93 -15.37
C THR A 177 -1.02 14.34 -16.42
N THR A 178 0.10 13.76 -16.02
CA THR A 178 1.09 13.16 -16.93
C THR A 178 0.79 11.71 -17.29
N HIS A 179 -0.07 11.06 -16.52
CA HIS A 179 -0.72 9.79 -16.85
C HIS A 179 -2.16 9.81 -16.32
N THR A 180 -2.98 8.88 -16.77
CA THR A 180 -4.40 8.84 -16.47
C THR A 180 -4.73 7.85 -15.37
N TYR A 181 -5.91 7.99 -14.77
CA TYR A 181 -6.49 6.98 -13.88
C TYR A 181 -6.62 5.62 -14.58
N GLN A 182 -6.99 5.63 -15.88
CA GLN A 182 -7.17 4.41 -16.67
C GLN A 182 -5.84 3.66 -16.87
N ASP A 183 -4.73 4.35 -17.07
CA ASP A 183 -3.40 3.72 -17.19
C ASP A 183 -3.05 2.91 -15.93
N ARG A 184 -3.46 3.40 -14.74
CA ARG A 184 -3.25 2.68 -13.49
C ARG A 184 -4.12 1.43 -13.41
N ILE A 185 -5.39 1.55 -13.79
CA ILE A 185 -6.31 0.41 -13.80
C ILE A 185 -5.82 -0.67 -14.77
N GLU A 186 -5.41 -0.30 -15.97
CA GLU A 186 -4.88 -1.23 -16.97
C GLU A 186 -3.61 -1.92 -16.50
N THR A 187 -2.72 -1.19 -15.83
CA THR A 187 -1.52 -1.78 -15.22
C THR A 187 -1.87 -2.86 -14.20
N ILE A 188 -2.84 -2.60 -13.32
CA ILE A 188 -3.32 -3.58 -12.33
C ILE A 188 -3.92 -4.82 -13.03
N ILE A 189 -4.75 -4.60 -14.06
CA ILE A 189 -5.37 -5.68 -14.84
C ILE A 189 -4.28 -6.52 -15.53
N ASN A 190 -3.26 -5.90 -16.13
CA ASN A 190 -2.16 -6.61 -16.78
C ASN A 190 -1.33 -7.43 -15.79
N ALA A 191 -1.03 -6.89 -14.62
CA ALA A 191 -0.34 -7.63 -13.56
C ALA A 191 -1.16 -8.86 -13.10
N LYS A 192 -2.47 -8.70 -12.93
CA LYS A 192 -3.40 -9.78 -12.59
C LYS A 192 -3.44 -10.86 -13.68
N LYS A 193 -3.51 -10.45 -14.95
CA LYS A 193 -3.48 -11.38 -16.10
C LYS A 193 -2.16 -12.16 -16.18
N ALA A 194 -1.05 -11.55 -15.80
CA ALA A 194 0.25 -12.21 -15.71
C ALA A 194 0.37 -13.19 -14.51
N GLY A 195 -0.68 -13.32 -13.69
CA GLY A 195 -0.72 -14.23 -12.55
C GLY A 195 0.00 -13.69 -11.30
N LEU A 196 0.23 -12.39 -11.22
CA LEU A 196 0.75 -11.73 -10.02
C LEU A 196 -0.38 -11.41 -9.05
N GLU A 197 -0.13 -11.57 -7.75
CA GLU A 197 -0.97 -10.94 -6.72
C GLU A 197 -0.91 -9.42 -6.86
N ILE A 198 -1.95 -8.73 -6.43
CA ILE A 198 -2.03 -7.27 -6.52
C ILE A 198 -1.96 -6.63 -5.14
N CYS A 199 -1.10 -5.62 -5.03
CA CYS A 199 -1.10 -4.65 -3.93
C CYS A 199 -1.45 -3.29 -4.51
N SER A 200 -2.64 -2.77 -4.18
CA SER A 200 -3.10 -1.48 -4.69
C SER A 200 -3.99 -0.78 -3.67
N GLY A 201 -3.72 0.47 -3.45
CA GLY A 201 -4.41 1.35 -2.54
C GLY A 201 -4.31 2.79 -3.00
N GLY A 202 -4.15 3.69 -2.05
CA GLY A 202 -4.03 5.12 -2.35
C GLY A 202 -3.54 5.92 -1.16
N ILE A 203 -3.64 7.23 -1.33
CA ILE A 203 -3.26 8.23 -0.35
C ILE A 203 -4.53 8.98 0.07
N ILE A 204 -4.74 9.12 1.37
CA ILE A 204 -5.82 9.93 1.95
C ILE A 204 -5.25 11.22 2.56
N GLY A 205 -6.04 12.28 2.52
CA GLY A 205 -5.63 13.60 3.01
C GLY A 205 -4.97 14.50 1.96
N MET A 206 -5.19 14.24 0.67
CA MET A 206 -4.73 15.08 -0.44
C MET A 206 -5.74 16.19 -0.82
N GLY A 207 -6.83 16.34 -0.05
CA GLY A 207 -7.94 17.25 -0.34
C GLY A 207 -9.12 16.60 -1.07
N GLU A 208 -9.09 15.28 -1.21
CA GLU A 208 -10.20 14.46 -1.71
C GLU A 208 -11.35 14.41 -0.69
N THR A 209 -12.55 14.15 -1.17
CA THR A 209 -13.73 13.96 -0.33
C THR A 209 -13.79 12.54 0.24
N ILE A 210 -14.64 12.34 1.27
CA ILE A 210 -14.99 11.00 1.77
C ILE A 210 -15.54 10.12 0.64
N GLU A 211 -16.34 10.70 -0.25
CA GLU A 211 -16.88 10.00 -1.40
C GLU A 211 -15.78 9.50 -2.34
N ASP A 212 -14.76 10.31 -2.62
CA ASP A 212 -13.62 9.90 -3.43
C ASP A 212 -12.86 8.72 -2.80
N ARG A 213 -12.73 8.69 -1.45
CA ARG A 213 -12.10 7.57 -0.73
C ARG A 213 -12.91 6.28 -0.84
N ILE A 214 -14.24 6.40 -0.76
CA ILE A 214 -15.12 5.25 -0.94
C ILE A 214 -15.06 4.76 -2.39
N ASP A 215 -15.05 5.64 -3.38
CA ASP A 215 -14.91 5.28 -4.79
C ASP A 215 -13.56 4.56 -5.06
N LEU A 216 -12.49 5.01 -4.42
CA LEU A 216 -11.20 4.31 -4.43
C LEU A 216 -11.36 2.88 -3.88
N ALA A 217 -11.95 2.72 -2.69
CA ALA A 217 -12.13 1.41 -2.06
C ALA A 217 -13.03 0.47 -2.87
N MET A 218 -14.11 1.00 -3.45
CA MET A 218 -15.02 0.25 -4.33
C MET A 218 -14.30 -0.22 -5.61
N THR A 219 -13.47 0.64 -6.19
CA THR A 219 -12.65 0.27 -7.36
C THR A 219 -11.68 -0.85 -7.02
N ILE A 220 -10.94 -0.73 -5.90
CA ILE A 220 -10.00 -1.74 -5.43
C ILE A 220 -10.70 -3.07 -5.16
N ARG A 221 -11.88 -3.03 -4.52
CA ARG A 221 -12.72 -4.21 -4.32
C ARG A 221 -13.11 -4.90 -5.62
N ASN A 222 -13.52 -4.11 -6.61
CA ASN A 222 -13.96 -4.63 -7.91
C ASN A 222 -12.80 -5.20 -8.74
N LEU A 223 -11.59 -4.70 -8.53
CA LEU A 223 -10.36 -5.26 -9.08
C LEU A 223 -9.89 -6.53 -8.34
N GLU A 224 -10.57 -6.91 -7.25
CA GLU A 224 -10.23 -8.08 -6.40
C GLU A 224 -8.78 -8.05 -5.91
N VAL A 225 -8.34 -6.91 -5.44
CA VAL A 225 -7.00 -6.69 -4.92
C VAL A 225 -6.81 -7.44 -3.61
N GLN A 226 -5.65 -8.09 -3.40
CA GLN A 226 -5.35 -8.88 -2.20
C GLN A 226 -4.82 -8.03 -1.05
N SER A 227 -4.06 -6.96 -1.35
CA SER A 227 -3.44 -6.10 -0.34
C SER A 227 -3.68 -4.63 -0.64
N VAL A 228 -4.17 -3.89 0.34
CA VAL A 228 -4.66 -2.52 0.18
C VAL A 228 -3.90 -1.58 1.11
N PRO A 229 -2.80 -0.96 0.65
CA PRO A 229 -2.11 0.05 1.43
C PRO A 229 -2.95 1.33 1.53
N VAL A 230 -3.14 1.79 2.75
CA VAL A 230 -3.68 3.10 3.08
C VAL A 230 -2.53 3.98 3.54
N ASN A 231 -2.17 4.94 2.70
CA ASN A 231 -1.19 5.95 3.02
C ASN A 231 -1.90 7.21 3.52
N ILE A 232 -1.38 7.82 4.55
CA ILE A 232 -1.82 9.14 5.02
C ILE A 232 -0.81 10.15 4.52
N LEU A 233 -1.29 11.19 3.83
CA LEU A 233 -0.41 12.20 3.27
C LEU A 233 0.45 12.83 4.36
N ASN A 234 1.75 12.80 4.15
CA ASN A 234 2.69 13.64 4.87
C ASN A 234 3.13 14.75 3.91
N PRO A 235 2.67 16.01 4.10
CA PRO A 235 3.04 17.13 3.25
C PRO A 235 4.55 17.31 3.23
N ILE A 236 5.13 17.37 2.04
CA ILE A 236 6.59 17.49 1.85
C ILE A 236 6.90 18.87 1.30
N PRO A 237 7.82 19.64 1.91
CA PRO A 237 8.24 20.95 1.42
C PRO A 237 8.70 20.89 -0.04
N GLY A 238 8.29 21.88 -0.82
CA GLY A 238 8.57 21.99 -2.24
C GLY A 238 7.61 21.22 -3.16
N THR A 239 6.67 20.44 -2.62
CA THR A 239 5.59 19.84 -3.41
C THR A 239 4.35 20.75 -3.43
N PRO A 240 3.46 20.65 -4.44
CA PRO A 240 2.21 21.42 -4.46
C PRO A 240 1.28 21.22 -3.28
N LEU A 241 1.44 20.12 -2.52
CA LEU A 241 0.64 19.82 -1.35
C LEU A 241 1.37 20.11 -0.03
N GLU A 242 2.47 20.87 -0.04
CA GLU A 242 3.26 21.18 1.16
C GLU A 242 2.47 21.88 2.28
N ASN A 243 1.49 22.71 1.92
CA ASN A 243 0.69 23.49 2.85
C ASN A 243 -0.74 22.96 3.04
N ILE A 244 -1.03 21.73 2.58
CA ILE A 244 -2.37 21.17 2.75
C ILE A 244 -2.62 20.83 4.23
N GLU A 245 -3.83 21.09 4.70
CA GLU A 245 -4.22 20.70 6.04
C GLU A 245 -4.24 19.16 6.17
N LYS A 246 -3.61 18.66 7.23
CA LYS A 246 -3.59 17.22 7.50
C LYS A 246 -4.96 16.76 7.97
N ILE A 247 -5.42 15.62 7.46
CA ILE A 247 -6.63 15.00 7.99
C ILE A 247 -6.47 14.64 9.45
N SER A 248 -7.57 14.66 10.19
CA SER A 248 -7.56 14.27 11.60
C SER A 248 -7.27 12.77 11.76
N LYS A 249 -6.72 12.40 12.92
CA LYS A 249 -6.54 10.99 13.29
C LYS A 249 -7.87 10.23 13.24
N GLU A 250 -8.94 10.83 13.73
CA GLU A 250 -10.27 10.22 13.75
C GLU A 250 -10.76 9.92 12.33
N GLU A 251 -10.64 10.88 11.42
CA GLU A 251 -11.06 10.71 10.03
C GLU A 251 -10.26 9.63 9.30
N ALA A 252 -8.95 9.56 9.54
CA ALA A 252 -8.09 8.52 8.98
C ALA A 252 -8.48 7.13 9.51
N LEU A 253 -8.74 6.99 10.81
CA LEU A 253 -9.16 5.75 11.43
C LEU A 253 -10.56 5.31 10.97
N LYS A 254 -11.51 6.25 10.83
CA LYS A 254 -12.82 5.97 10.23
C LYS A 254 -12.70 5.47 8.78
N THR A 255 -11.79 6.05 8.00
CA THR A 255 -11.52 5.59 6.62
C THR A 255 -11.02 4.14 6.60
N ILE A 256 -10.07 3.79 7.47
CA ILE A 256 -9.55 2.42 7.59
C ILE A 256 -10.68 1.45 7.99
N ALA A 257 -11.51 1.84 8.96
CA ALA A 257 -12.63 1.03 9.41
C ALA A 257 -13.66 0.80 8.30
N VAL A 258 -14.06 1.85 7.56
CA VAL A 258 -14.99 1.73 6.43
C VAL A 258 -14.39 0.87 5.32
N PHE A 259 -13.07 0.98 5.06
CA PHE A 259 -12.40 0.10 4.10
C PHE A 259 -12.51 -1.37 4.49
N ARG A 260 -12.48 -1.70 5.80
CA ARG A 260 -12.71 -3.08 6.28
C ARG A 260 -14.13 -3.57 5.99
N PHE A 261 -15.15 -2.71 6.11
CA PHE A 261 -16.52 -3.06 5.71
C PHE A 261 -16.64 -3.30 4.20
N ILE A 262 -15.96 -2.50 3.38
CA ILE A 262 -15.98 -2.63 1.91
C ILE A 262 -15.19 -3.87 1.46
N MET A 263 -14.08 -4.19 2.14
CA MET A 263 -13.11 -5.22 1.79
C MET A 263 -12.84 -6.13 3.01
N PRO A 264 -13.80 -7.04 3.35
CA PRO A 264 -13.75 -7.78 4.60
C PRO A 264 -12.60 -8.80 4.70
N SER A 265 -12.11 -9.34 3.59
CA SER A 265 -11.11 -10.41 3.56
C SER A 265 -9.70 -9.97 3.16
N GLN A 266 -9.51 -8.75 2.68
CA GLN A 266 -8.24 -8.26 2.18
C GLN A 266 -7.25 -7.91 3.30
N PHE A 267 -5.96 -7.86 2.96
CA PHE A 267 -4.96 -7.22 3.80
C PHE A 267 -5.10 -5.69 3.71
N ILE A 268 -5.72 -5.05 4.70
CA ILE A 268 -5.70 -3.58 4.81
C ILE A 268 -4.41 -3.21 5.52
N ARG A 269 -3.55 -2.51 4.79
CA ARG A 269 -2.16 -2.26 5.16
C ARG A 269 -1.96 -0.82 5.62
N CYS A 270 -1.50 -0.63 6.85
CA CYS A 270 -0.99 0.64 7.32
C CYS A 270 0.35 0.91 6.63
N ALA A 271 0.42 2.00 5.86
CA ALA A 271 1.59 2.36 5.06
C ALA A 271 2.16 3.72 5.49
N ALA A 272 2.57 4.57 4.56
CA ALA A 272 3.15 5.86 4.89
C ALA A 272 2.19 6.73 5.73
N GLY A 273 2.74 7.54 6.63
CA GLY A 273 1.98 8.44 7.49
C GLY A 273 1.35 7.77 8.72
N ARG A 274 1.48 6.45 8.94
CA ARG A 274 0.87 5.75 10.08
C ARG A 274 1.30 6.25 11.46
N LYS A 275 2.47 6.89 11.57
CA LYS A 275 2.90 7.54 12.83
C LYS A 275 1.90 8.61 13.30
N SER A 276 1.16 9.26 12.40
CA SER A 276 0.11 10.23 12.73
C SER A 276 -1.12 9.62 13.41
N LEU A 277 -1.28 8.29 13.34
CA LEU A 277 -2.36 7.56 14.00
C LEU A 277 -2.08 7.29 15.50
N GLY A 278 -0.90 7.64 15.98
CA GLY A 278 -0.46 7.38 17.36
C GLY A 278 0.04 5.94 17.57
N GLN A 279 0.90 5.75 18.56
CA GLN A 279 1.44 4.45 18.95
C GLN A 279 1.86 3.58 17.75
N ASN A 280 2.61 4.17 16.82
CA ASN A 280 3.05 3.50 15.58
C ASN A 280 1.93 2.89 14.73
N GLY A 281 0.70 3.43 14.80
CA GLY A 281 -0.44 2.96 14.04
C GLY A 281 -1.24 1.84 14.71
N ARG A 282 -1.02 1.56 16.01
CA ARG A 282 -1.76 0.56 16.79
C ARG A 282 -3.27 0.69 16.65
N ASP A 283 -3.79 1.93 16.72
CA ASP A 283 -5.22 2.18 16.64
C ASP A 283 -5.83 1.77 15.30
N ALA A 284 -5.05 1.79 14.22
CA ALA A 284 -5.52 1.29 12.93
C ALA A 284 -5.81 -0.22 12.93
N PHE A 285 -5.04 -1.01 13.69
CA PHE A 285 -5.30 -2.44 13.85
C PHE A 285 -6.60 -2.69 14.63
N LEU A 286 -6.91 -1.83 15.61
CA LEU A 286 -8.19 -1.85 16.32
C LEU A 286 -9.36 -1.41 15.42
N CYS A 287 -9.08 -0.65 14.36
CA CYS A 287 -10.03 -0.25 13.32
C CYS A 287 -10.08 -1.21 12.12
N GLY A 288 -9.52 -2.42 12.24
CA GLY A 288 -9.66 -3.45 11.22
C GLY A 288 -8.48 -3.60 10.25
N ALA A 289 -7.37 -2.88 10.40
CA ALA A 289 -6.14 -3.18 9.67
C ALA A 289 -5.55 -4.53 10.10
N ASN A 290 -4.81 -5.19 9.21
CA ASN A 290 -4.16 -6.48 9.45
C ASN A 290 -2.84 -6.65 8.67
N ALA A 291 -2.25 -5.55 8.23
CA ALA A 291 -0.95 -5.53 7.58
C ALA A 291 -0.25 -4.18 7.79
N LEU A 292 1.07 -4.15 7.66
CA LEU A 292 1.84 -2.92 7.73
C LEU A 292 3.07 -2.95 6.80
N ILE A 293 3.62 -1.76 6.54
CA ILE A 293 4.97 -1.60 5.99
C ILE A 293 5.87 -1.20 7.16
N SER A 294 6.93 -1.98 7.37
CA SER A 294 7.92 -1.78 8.43
C SER A 294 9.23 -1.25 7.86
N GLY A 295 9.94 -0.45 8.64
CA GLY A 295 11.15 0.25 8.22
C GLY A 295 10.85 1.58 7.52
N ASP A 296 11.88 2.17 6.92
CA ASP A 296 11.78 3.46 6.27
C ASP A 296 10.98 3.39 4.96
N PHE A 297 10.34 4.50 4.63
CA PHE A 297 9.72 4.74 3.34
C PHE A 297 10.70 5.45 2.40
N LEU A 298 10.34 5.57 1.12
CA LEU A 298 11.24 6.10 0.08
C LEU A 298 11.81 7.49 0.39
N THR A 299 11.01 8.34 1.04
CA THR A 299 11.35 9.74 1.34
C THR A 299 11.00 10.17 2.76
N VAL A 300 10.56 9.24 3.61
CA VAL A 300 10.09 9.53 4.98
C VAL A 300 10.52 8.39 5.91
N GLU A 301 10.99 8.72 7.11
CA GLU A 301 11.28 7.74 8.14
C GLU A 301 10.03 6.96 8.57
N GLY A 302 10.17 5.66 8.65
CA GLY A 302 9.17 4.74 9.17
C GLY A 302 9.37 4.41 10.65
N SER A 303 8.65 3.43 11.16
CA SER A 303 8.92 2.81 12.47
C SER A 303 9.95 1.71 12.32
N THR A 304 10.69 1.45 13.37
CA THR A 304 11.65 0.34 13.36
C THR A 304 10.92 -1.00 13.35
N ASN A 305 11.53 -2.03 12.76
CA ASN A 305 10.97 -3.38 12.79
C ASN A 305 10.74 -3.88 14.23
N LYS A 306 11.60 -3.50 15.17
CA LYS A 306 11.45 -3.89 16.58
C LYS A 306 10.16 -3.31 17.18
N GLU A 307 9.93 -2.01 17.03
CA GLU A 307 8.71 -1.35 17.51
C GLU A 307 7.44 -1.97 16.89
N ASP A 308 7.50 -2.34 15.61
CA ASP A 308 6.38 -2.96 14.93
C ASP A 308 6.10 -4.38 15.44
N LEU A 309 7.14 -5.18 15.69
CA LEU A 309 7.01 -6.53 16.23
C LEU A 309 6.46 -6.49 17.65
N GLU A 310 6.97 -5.59 18.51
CA GLU A 310 6.48 -5.40 19.87
C GLU A 310 5.01 -5.00 19.89
N MET A 311 4.60 -4.05 19.04
CA MET A 311 3.20 -3.64 18.91
C MET A 311 2.29 -4.81 18.46
N LEU A 312 2.72 -5.62 17.49
CA LEU A 312 1.94 -6.76 17.02
C LEU A 312 1.81 -7.84 18.11
N GLU A 313 2.86 -8.09 18.86
CA GLU A 313 2.87 -9.03 19.99
C GLU A 313 1.91 -8.58 21.11
N GLU A 314 1.96 -7.30 21.49
CA GLU A 314 1.01 -6.70 22.46
C GLU A 314 -0.46 -6.81 22.00
N LEU A 315 -0.72 -6.75 20.69
CA LEU A 315 -2.06 -6.94 20.11
C LEU A 315 -2.44 -8.41 19.95
N GLY A 316 -1.57 -9.36 20.29
CA GLY A 316 -1.80 -10.79 20.12
C GLY A 316 -1.86 -11.20 18.63
N LEU A 317 -1.24 -10.47 17.73
CA LEU A 317 -1.27 -10.69 16.28
C LEU A 317 -0.05 -11.49 15.83
N GLY A 318 -0.29 -12.70 15.34
CA GLY A 318 0.75 -13.50 14.68
C GLY A 318 1.20 -12.91 13.35
N ILE A 319 2.46 -13.15 12.97
CA ILE A 319 3.01 -12.73 11.68
C ILE A 319 2.88 -13.86 10.66
N GLU A 320 2.62 -13.50 9.40
CA GLU A 320 2.63 -14.42 8.26
C GLU A 320 4.00 -15.11 8.19
N LYS A 321 4.01 -16.44 8.20
CA LYS A 321 5.22 -17.27 8.02
C LYS A 321 5.29 -17.74 6.57
N PHE A 322 6.51 -18.02 6.09
CA PHE A 322 6.78 -18.59 4.75
C PHE A 322 6.45 -20.05 4.68
#